data_116bac850147c52d01638d22d43ff0c5
#
_entry.id   116bac850147c52d01638d22d43ff0c5
#
_cell.length_a   1.000
_cell.length_b   1.000
_cell.length_c   1.000
_cell.angle_alpha   90.00
_cell.angle_beta   90.00
_cell.angle_gamma   90.00
#
_symmetry.space_group_name_H-M   'P 1'
#
loop_
_entity.id
_entity.type
_entity.pdbx_description
1 polymer ?
#
loop_
_entity_poly.entity_id
_entity_poly.type
_entity_poly.pdbx_seq_one_letter_code
_entity_poly.pdbx_strand_id
1 'polypeptide(L)'
;QCGRYGQFKISLLQDPDSKDVMGVLFLTDVTEKTIKKKIIDKMLALGTDRVVDIDLIHERYKLIYAENNHKALIGREFDFNEHIDKVAQEHVLPADRELWLKLRDKAYILEQLQRKGRYSFSYRVRKRADSDVIKVKKLTLAPVDLRLGRICVVRMDVTDSVAEEVRSKQAIEQALAAAEQANRAK
;
A
#
# COMPACT_ATOMS: atom_id res chain seq x y z
N GLN A 1 32.41 12.09 5.67
CA GLN A 1 31.70 12.16 6.99
C GLN A 1 30.45 11.28 6.91
N CYS A 2 30.42 10.18 7.68
CA CYS A 2 29.24 9.35 7.83
C CYS A 2 28.29 10.07 8.83
N GLY A 3 27.20 10.66 8.35
CA GLY A 3 26.16 11.25 9.20
C GLY A 3 25.44 10.15 9.98
N ARG A 4 25.24 10.37 11.28
CA ARG A 4 24.47 9.48 12.17
C ARG A 4 23.28 10.23 12.76
N TYR A 5 22.19 9.50 13.05
CA TYR A 5 21.03 10.03 13.74
C TYR A 5 21.05 9.56 15.18
N GLY A 6 21.06 10.51 16.12
CA GLY A 6 20.99 10.25 17.55
C GLY A 6 19.64 10.67 18.13
N GLN A 7 19.11 9.88 19.02
CA GLN A 7 17.96 10.23 19.86
C GLN A 7 18.46 10.51 21.27
N PHE A 8 18.13 11.70 21.77
CA PHE A 8 18.42 12.10 23.14
C PHE A 8 17.18 11.92 24.00
N LYS A 9 17.37 11.36 25.18
CA LYS A 9 16.36 11.33 26.26
C LYS A 9 17.01 11.81 27.53
N ILE A 10 16.43 12.83 28.15
CA ILE A 10 16.85 13.36 29.44
C ILE A 10 15.82 12.94 30.48
N SER A 11 16.27 12.32 31.57
CA SER A 11 15.46 12.01 32.73
C SER A 11 16.03 12.79 33.93
N LEU A 12 15.19 13.54 34.61
CA LEU A 12 15.57 14.24 35.84
C LEU A 12 15.22 13.39 37.03
N LEU A 13 16.18 13.13 37.90
CA LEU A 13 16.02 12.41 39.15
C LEU A 13 16.33 13.38 40.31
N GLN A 14 15.47 13.42 41.30
CA GLN A 14 15.70 14.19 42.50
C GLN A 14 16.18 13.25 43.60
N ASP A 15 17.29 13.57 44.21
CA ASP A 15 17.78 12.88 45.40
C ASP A 15 16.82 13.14 46.58
N PRO A 16 16.26 12.11 47.21
CA PRO A 16 15.31 12.29 48.28
C PRO A 16 15.91 12.95 49.53
N ASP A 17 17.22 12.77 49.74
CA ASP A 17 17.88 13.24 50.95
C ASP A 17 18.47 14.65 50.76
N SER A 18 19.21 14.91 49.70
CA SER A 18 19.87 16.20 49.43
C SER A 18 18.99 17.21 48.70
N LYS A 19 17.87 16.75 48.10
CA LYS A 19 17.02 17.52 47.17
C LYS A 19 17.75 18.00 45.90
N ASP A 20 18.95 17.53 45.68
CA ASP A 20 19.67 17.80 44.43
C ASP A 20 18.96 17.16 43.23
N VAL A 21 19.03 17.82 42.09
CA VAL A 21 18.46 17.32 40.86
C VAL A 21 19.59 16.84 39.96
N MET A 22 19.57 15.54 39.64
CA MET A 22 20.51 14.92 38.74
C MET A 22 19.84 14.66 37.38
N GLY A 23 20.49 15.12 36.30
CA GLY A 23 20.07 14.80 34.92
C GLY A 23 20.79 13.56 34.39
N VAL A 24 20.04 12.57 33.97
CA VAL A 24 20.57 11.41 33.25
C VAL A 24 20.28 11.57 31.77
N LEU A 25 21.35 11.64 30.96
CA LEU A 25 21.27 11.76 29.52
C LEU A 25 21.46 10.38 28.87
N PHE A 26 20.45 9.94 28.10
CA PHE A 26 20.54 8.75 27.25
C PHE A 26 20.76 9.20 25.82
N LEU A 27 21.78 8.68 25.19
CA LEU A 27 22.04 8.83 23.76
C LEU A 27 21.90 7.49 23.09
N THR A 28 20.96 7.36 22.13
CA THR A 28 20.73 6.13 21.37
C THR A 28 21.00 6.40 19.91
N ASP A 29 21.83 5.57 19.27
CA ASP A 29 22.00 5.59 17.82
C ASP A 29 20.74 5.02 17.16
N VAL A 30 20.01 5.84 16.42
CA VAL A 30 18.80 5.48 15.71
C VAL A 30 18.98 5.56 14.19
N THR A 31 20.23 5.53 13.73
CA THR A 31 20.58 5.71 12.31
C THR A 31 19.87 4.68 11.43
N GLU A 32 19.99 3.40 11.76
CA GLU A 32 19.36 2.31 10.97
C GLU A 32 17.83 2.45 10.92
N LYS A 33 17.21 2.71 12.08
CA LYS A 33 15.75 2.93 12.18
C LYS A 33 15.29 4.12 11.33
N THR A 34 16.05 5.21 11.37
CA THR A 34 15.74 6.44 10.64
C THR A 34 15.92 6.25 9.13
N ILE A 35 16.98 5.56 8.70
CA ILE A 35 17.22 5.24 7.30
C ILE A 35 16.13 4.32 6.76
N LYS A 36 15.78 3.24 7.49
CA LYS A 36 14.67 2.34 7.11
C LYS A 36 13.37 3.12 6.94
N LYS A 37 13.04 4.03 7.88
CA LYS A 37 11.85 4.87 7.77
C LYS A 37 11.90 5.75 6.52
N LYS A 38 13.01 6.42 6.25
CA LYS A 38 13.18 7.27 5.05
C LYS A 38 13.05 6.48 3.74
N ILE A 39 13.57 5.24 3.70
CA ILE A 39 13.40 4.35 2.54
C ILE A 39 11.91 4.03 2.35
N ILE A 40 11.21 3.64 3.41
CA ILE A 40 9.77 3.37 3.35
C ILE A 40 9.02 4.62 2.88
N ASP A 41 9.30 5.80 3.45
CA ASP A 41 8.66 7.06 3.04
C ASP A 41 8.91 7.37 1.56
N LYS A 42 10.12 7.09 1.05
CA LYS A 42 10.43 7.24 -0.38
C LYS A 42 9.70 6.23 -1.26
N MET A 43 9.63 4.96 -0.84
CA MET A 43 8.87 3.93 -1.57
C MET A 43 7.37 4.29 -1.61
N LEU A 44 6.84 4.81 -0.51
CA LEU A 44 5.45 5.26 -0.42
C LEU A 44 5.18 6.48 -1.32
N ALA A 45 6.16 7.38 -1.47
CA ALA A 45 6.06 8.53 -2.36
C ALA A 45 6.05 8.18 -3.86
N LEU A 46 6.42 6.95 -4.24
CA LEU A 46 6.43 6.46 -5.62
C LEU A 46 5.04 5.98 -6.11
N GLY A 47 3.96 6.54 -5.59
CA GLY A 47 2.59 6.28 -6.06
C GLY A 47 1.80 5.30 -5.21
N THR A 48 2.30 4.93 -4.03
CA THR A 48 1.53 4.15 -3.06
C THR A 48 0.56 5.07 -2.34
N ASP A 49 -0.73 4.82 -2.49
CA ASP A 49 -1.76 5.62 -1.82
C ASP A 49 -2.26 5.00 -0.51
N ARG A 50 -2.00 3.70 -0.28
CA ARG A 50 -2.38 3.02 0.96
C ARG A 50 -1.52 1.80 1.24
N VAL A 51 -1.17 1.60 2.52
CA VAL A 51 -0.56 0.38 3.05
C VAL A 51 -1.40 -0.11 4.23
N VAL A 52 -1.72 -1.39 4.21
CA VAL A 52 -2.59 -2.04 5.21
C VAL A 52 -1.92 -3.31 5.72
N ASP A 53 -1.98 -3.53 7.00
CA ASP A 53 -1.65 -4.78 7.67
C ASP A 53 -2.95 -5.55 7.92
N ILE A 54 -3.03 -6.79 7.46
CA ILE A 54 -4.21 -7.64 7.60
C ILE A 54 -3.87 -8.86 8.43
N ASP A 55 -4.73 -9.12 9.41
CA ASP A 55 -4.79 -10.35 10.17
C ASP A 55 -5.95 -11.20 9.61
N LEU A 56 -5.61 -12.21 8.82
CA LEU A 56 -6.60 -13.10 8.21
C LEU A 56 -7.26 -14.06 9.21
N ILE A 57 -6.62 -14.32 10.37
CA ILE A 57 -7.16 -15.20 11.40
C ILE A 57 -8.29 -14.49 12.13
N HIS A 58 -8.05 -13.25 12.56
CA HIS A 58 -9.02 -12.47 13.33
C HIS A 58 -9.90 -11.56 12.47
N GLU A 59 -9.74 -11.61 11.13
CA GLU A 59 -10.50 -10.79 10.16
C GLU A 59 -10.39 -9.30 10.43
N ARG A 60 -9.20 -8.86 10.80
CA ARG A 60 -8.91 -7.46 11.11
C ARG A 60 -7.96 -6.87 10.10
N TYR A 61 -8.15 -5.59 9.77
CA TYR A 61 -7.15 -4.83 9.06
C TYR A 61 -6.80 -3.56 9.81
N LYS A 62 -5.54 -3.16 9.70
CA LYS A 62 -4.99 -1.94 10.30
C LYS A 62 -4.36 -1.08 9.24
N LEU A 63 -4.77 0.17 9.18
CA LEU A 63 -4.20 1.13 8.24
C LEU A 63 -2.84 1.59 8.75
N ILE A 64 -1.77 1.27 8.00
CA ILE A 64 -0.39 1.65 8.32
C ILE A 64 0.00 2.97 7.66
N TYR A 65 -0.44 3.16 6.41
CA TYR A 65 -0.21 4.39 5.66
C TYR A 65 -1.41 4.70 4.77
N ALA A 66 -1.72 5.98 4.67
CA ALA A 66 -2.69 6.48 3.69
C ALA A 66 -2.29 7.89 3.26
N GLU A 67 -2.46 8.15 1.98
CA GLU A 67 -2.32 9.49 1.42
C GLU A 67 -3.57 10.33 1.74
N ASN A 68 -3.36 11.65 1.95
CA ASN A 68 -4.42 12.67 2.08
C ASN A 68 -5.44 12.43 3.22
N ASN A 69 -6.73 12.48 2.90
CA ASN A 69 -7.85 12.57 3.85
C ASN A 69 -8.02 11.37 4.81
N HIS A 70 -7.28 10.28 4.61
CA HIS A 70 -7.36 9.09 5.45
C HIS A 70 -6.28 9.02 6.54
N LYS A 71 -5.42 10.05 6.67
CA LYS A 71 -4.35 10.07 7.69
C LYS A 71 -4.87 9.92 9.12
N ALA A 72 -6.05 10.46 9.42
CA ALA A 72 -6.68 10.34 10.73
C ALA A 72 -7.09 8.88 11.11
N LEU A 73 -7.11 7.98 10.14
CA LEU A 73 -7.44 6.56 10.34
C LEU A 73 -6.21 5.68 10.54
N ILE A 74 -5.00 6.24 10.39
CA ILE A 74 -3.75 5.48 10.56
C ILE A 74 -3.67 4.94 11.98
N GLY A 75 -3.33 3.66 12.10
CA GLY A 75 -3.23 2.94 13.36
C GLY A 75 -4.54 2.37 13.87
N ARG A 76 -5.69 2.73 13.30
CA ARG A 76 -6.98 2.16 13.67
C ARG A 76 -7.17 0.78 13.05
N GLU A 77 -7.89 -0.06 13.77
CA GLU A 77 -8.28 -1.40 13.33
C GLU A 77 -9.75 -1.41 12.94
N PHE A 78 -10.07 -2.20 11.92
CA PHE A 78 -11.39 -2.32 11.35
C PHE A 78 -11.69 -3.78 11.01
N ASP A 79 -12.97 -4.12 10.86
CA ASP A 79 -13.39 -5.41 10.33
C ASP A 79 -13.01 -5.51 8.85
N PHE A 80 -12.35 -6.63 8.49
CA PHE A 80 -11.83 -6.82 7.14
C PHE A 80 -12.95 -7.09 6.12
N ASN A 81 -13.89 -7.97 6.48
CA ASN A 81 -14.97 -8.37 5.56
C ASN A 81 -15.96 -7.22 5.32
N GLU A 82 -16.34 -6.49 6.40
CA GLU A 82 -17.18 -5.31 6.29
C GLU A 82 -16.55 -4.25 5.37
N HIS A 83 -15.24 -4.04 5.51
CA HIS A 83 -14.52 -3.11 4.65
C HIS A 83 -14.53 -3.53 3.19
N ILE A 84 -14.29 -4.83 2.90
CA ILE A 84 -14.30 -5.35 1.52
C ILE A 84 -15.67 -5.14 0.89
N ASP A 85 -16.75 -5.44 1.60
CA ASP A 85 -18.12 -5.28 1.11
C ASP A 85 -18.46 -3.80 0.85
N LYS A 86 -18.14 -2.95 1.79
CA LYS A 86 -18.38 -1.51 1.67
C LYS A 86 -17.65 -0.91 0.45
N VAL A 87 -16.37 -1.23 0.29
CA VAL A 87 -15.59 -0.73 -0.85
C VAL A 87 -16.11 -1.27 -2.18
N ALA A 88 -16.54 -2.55 -2.22
CA ALA A 88 -17.14 -3.15 -3.40
C ALA A 88 -18.41 -2.40 -3.85
N GLN A 89 -19.25 -2.02 -2.91
CA GLN A 89 -20.53 -1.35 -3.18
C GLN A 89 -20.34 0.12 -3.55
N GLU A 90 -19.52 0.85 -2.79
CA GLU A 90 -19.42 2.31 -2.90
C GLU A 90 -18.43 2.78 -3.96
N HIS A 91 -17.38 2.02 -4.23
CA HIS A 91 -16.25 2.52 -5.02
C HIS A 91 -15.87 1.66 -6.22
N VAL A 92 -15.93 0.32 -6.11
CA VAL A 92 -15.49 -0.57 -7.19
C VAL A 92 -16.51 -0.62 -8.32
N LEU A 93 -16.03 -0.48 -9.57
CA LEU A 93 -16.91 -0.60 -10.73
C LEU A 93 -17.58 -2.00 -10.81
N PRO A 94 -18.83 -2.10 -11.25
CA PRO A 94 -19.56 -3.37 -11.28
C PRO A 94 -18.81 -4.51 -11.95
N ALA A 95 -18.12 -4.24 -13.06
CA ALA A 95 -17.36 -5.24 -13.80
C ALA A 95 -16.14 -5.80 -13.04
N ASP A 96 -15.65 -5.09 -12.02
CA ASP A 96 -14.46 -5.50 -11.25
C ASP A 96 -14.84 -6.02 -9.83
N ARG A 97 -16.13 -5.98 -9.46
CA ARG A 97 -16.60 -6.37 -8.12
C ARG A 97 -16.34 -7.82 -7.80
N GLU A 98 -16.54 -8.73 -8.74
CA GLU A 98 -16.30 -10.15 -8.53
C GLU A 98 -14.83 -10.41 -8.19
N LEU A 99 -13.91 -9.78 -8.92
CA LEU A 99 -12.47 -9.88 -8.66
C LEU A 99 -12.12 -9.31 -7.27
N TRP A 100 -12.69 -8.18 -6.90
CA TRP A 100 -12.49 -7.57 -5.60
C TRP A 100 -13.03 -8.44 -4.45
N LEU A 101 -14.21 -9.02 -4.60
CA LEU A 101 -14.83 -9.86 -3.58
C LEU A 101 -14.10 -11.19 -3.32
N LYS A 102 -13.21 -11.64 -4.22
CA LYS A 102 -12.30 -12.77 -3.94
C LYS A 102 -11.38 -12.51 -2.75
N LEU A 103 -11.21 -11.26 -2.33
CA LEU A 103 -10.49 -10.94 -1.09
C LEU A 103 -11.18 -11.43 0.19
N ARG A 104 -12.45 -11.80 0.16
CA ARG A 104 -13.17 -12.44 1.29
C ARG A 104 -12.76 -13.90 1.47
N ASP A 105 -12.31 -14.55 0.42
CA ASP A 105 -11.90 -15.94 0.47
C ASP A 105 -10.44 -16.06 0.95
N LYS A 106 -10.30 -16.33 2.26
CA LYS A 106 -9.00 -16.51 2.90
C LYS A 106 -8.20 -17.66 2.31
N ALA A 107 -8.88 -18.76 1.95
CA ALA A 107 -8.22 -19.92 1.37
C ALA A 107 -7.62 -19.56 0.00
N TYR A 108 -8.38 -18.83 -0.81
CA TYR A 108 -7.90 -18.30 -2.08
C TYR A 108 -6.70 -17.38 -1.92
N ILE A 109 -6.74 -16.43 -0.98
CA ILE A 109 -5.60 -15.52 -0.71
C ILE A 109 -4.36 -16.33 -0.32
N LEU A 110 -4.50 -17.25 0.63
CA LEU A 110 -3.38 -18.05 1.12
C LEU A 110 -2.78 -18.92 0.03
N GLU A 111 -3.61 -19.56 -0.80
CA GLU A 111 -3.15 -20.33 -1.96
C GLU A 111 -2.34 -19.47 -2.94
N GLN A 112 -2.86 -18.27 -3.31
CA GLN A 112 -2.14 -17.37 -4.21
C GLN A 112 -0.79 -16.94 -3.64
N LEU A 113 -0.73 -16.63 -2.34
CA LEU A 113 0.49 -16.20 -1.67
C LEU A 113 1.50 -17.34 -1.52
N GLN A 114 1.08 -18.55 -1.20
CA GLN A 114 1.95 -19.72 -1.11
C GLN A 114 2.54 -20.08 -2.48
N ARG A 115 1.75 -20.03 -3.53
CA ARG A 115 2.18 -20.41 -4.89
C ARG A 115 3.07 -19.38 -5.55
N LYS A 116 2.81 -18.07 -5.36
CA LYS A 116 3.44 -16.98 -6.12
C LYS A 116 4.32 -16.06 -5.28
N GLY A 117 4.36 -16.23 -3.95
CA GLY A 117 5.03 -15.32 -3.02
C GLY A 117 4.38 -13.95 -2.90
N ARG A 118 3.56 -13.55 -3.86
CA ARG A 118 2.75 -12.32 -3.86
C ARG A 118 1.55 -12.49 -4.77
N TYR A 119 0.48 -11.76 -4.50
CA TYR A 119 -0.71 -11.70 -5.35
C TYR A 119 -1.03 -10.25 -5.70
N SER A 120 -1.21 -9.95 -6.98
CA SER A 120 -1.53 -8.59 -7.44
C SER A 120 -2.62 -8.63 -8.49
N PHE A 121 -3.51 -7.63 -8.44
CA PHE A 121 -4.50 -7.38 -9.48
C PHE A 121 -4.80 -5.88 -9.57
N SER A 122 -5.31 -5.45 -10.72
CA SER A 122 -5.79 -4.09 -10.93
C SER A 122 -7.31 -4.08 -11.00
N TYR A 123 -7.91 -2.99 -10.52
CA TYR A 123 -9.36 -2.79 -10.51
C TYR A 123 -9.67 -1.30 -10.66
N ARG A 124 -10.85 -1.00 -11.18
CA ARG A 124 -11.31 0.37 -11.42
C ARG A 124 -12.19 0.84 -10.28
N VAL A 125 -11.98 2.08 -9.87
CA VAL A 125 -12.77 2.72 -8.81
C VAL A 125 -13.28 4.08 -9.26
N ARG A 126 -14.43 4.47 -8.70
CA ARG A 126 -14.90 5.86 -8.72
C ARG A 126 -14.50 6.55 -7.42
N LYS A 127 -14.14 7.82 -7.51
CA LYS A 127 -13.79 8.62 -6.32
C LYS A 127 -15.01 8.84 -5.41
N ARG A 128 -16.20 9.01 -6.02
CA ARG A 128 -17.52 9.08 -5.40
C ARG A 128 -18.51 8.42 -6.34
N ALA A 129 -19.67 8.04 -5.84
CA ALA A 129 -20.72 7.39 -6.63
C ALA A 129 -21.20 8.26 -7.81
N ASP A 130 -21.16 9.59 -7.65
CA ASP A 130 -21.56 10.64 -8.61
C ASP A 130 -20.39 11.15 -9.47
N SER A 131 -19.18 10.61 -9.31
CA SER A 131 -17.99 11.07 -10.06
C SER A 131 -17.82 10.28 -11.35
N ASP A 132 -17.67 10.97 -12.48
CA ASP A 132 -17.29 10.36 -13.76
C ASP A 132 -15.80 10.00 -13.84
N VAL A 133 -15.00 10.44 -12.85
CA VAL A 133 -13.56 10.17 -12.83
C VAL A 133 -13.32 8.74 -12.37
N ILE A 134 -12.91 7.90 -13.31
CA ILE A 134 -12.49 6.52 -13.05
C ILE A 134 -10.98 6.50 -12.84
N LYS A 135 -10.54 5.83 -11.77
CA LYS A 135 -9.13 5.56 -11.48
C LYS A 135 -8.86 4.07 -11.53
N VAL A 136 -7.68 3.70 -12.01
CA VAL A 136 -7.20 2.33 -11.97
C VAL A 136 -6.28 2.18 -10.77
N LYS A 137 -6.64 1.27 -9.87
CA LYS A 137 -5.84 0.94 -8.69
C LYS A 137 -5.24 -0.45 -8.85
N LYS A 138 -3.97 -0.59 -8.47
CA LYS A 138 -3.31 -1.89 -8.34
C LYS A 138 -3.21 -2.23 -6.87
N LEU A 139 -3.71 -3.39 -6.51
CA LEU A 139 -3.57 -3.98 -5.18
C LEU A 139 -2.50 -5.08 -5.23
N THR A 140 -1.58 -5.05 -4.27
CA THR A 140 -0.56 -6.09 -4.12
C THR A 140 -0.59 -6.61 -2.69
N LEU A 141 -0.83 -7.90 -2.54
CA LEU A 141 -0.78 -8.63 -1.29
C LEU A 141 0.58 -9.34 -1.19
N ALA A 142 1.24 -9.23 -0.04
CA ALA A 142 2.50 -9.89 0.25
C ALA A 142 2.46 -10.52 1.65
N PRO A 143 3.03 -11.72 1.85
CA PRO A 143 3.07 -12.35 3.15
C PRO A 143 4.03 -11.60 4.08
N VAL A 144 3.61 -11.41 5.34
CA VAL A 144 4.46 -10.94 6.45
C VAL A 144 4.83 -12.14 7.33
N ASP A 145 3.84 -12.87 7.83
CA ASP A 145 4.00 -14.15 8.50
C ASP A 145 2.73 -15.00 8.27
N LEU A 146 2.81 -15.95 7.34
CA LEU A 146 1.66 -16.79 6.97
C LEU A 146 1.23 -17.73 8.11
N ARG A 147 2.13 -18.09 9.04
CA ARG A 147 1.76 -18.93 10.20
C ARG A 147 0.84 -18.17 11.15
N LEU A 148 1.02 -16.87 11.24
CA LEU A 148 0.17 -15.97 12.01
C LEU A 148 -0.95 -15.35 11.17
N GLY A 149 -1.14 -15.78 9.92
CA GLY A 149 -2.12 -15.21 9.01
C GLY A 149 -1.90 -13.73 8.67
N ARG A 150 -0.65 -13.22 8.84
CA ARG A 150 -0.35 -11.79 8.64
C ARG A 150 0.13 -11.52 7.23
N ILE A 151 -0.54 -10.58 6.59
CA ILE A 151 -0.21 -10.11 5.23
C ILE A 151 -0.17 -8.59 5.18
N CYS A 152 0.67 -8.07 4.31
CA CYS A 152 0.71 -6.65 3.97
C CYS A 152 0.01 -6.43 2.62
N VAL A 153 -0.80 -5.41 2.55
CA VAL A 153 -1.46 -4.98 1.31
C VAL A 153 -1.01 -3.57 0.95
N VAL A 154 -0.52 -3.43 -0.27
CA VAL A 154 -0.11 -2.15 -0.86
C VAL A 154 -1.06 -1.81 -1.98
N ARG A 155 -1.61 -0.61 -1.96
CA ARG A 155 -2.45 -0.07 -3.03
C ARG A 155 -1.74 1.09 -3.72
N MET A 156 -1.75 1.10 -5.05
CA MET A 156 -1.14 2.13 -5.88
C MET A 156 -2.16 2.69 -6.87
N ASP A 157 -2.09 3.97 -7.17
CA ASP A 157 -2.76 4.57 -8.33
C ASP A 157 -1.90 4.31 -9.58
N VAL A 158 -2.44 3.56 -10.52
CA VAL A 158 -1.75 3.20 -11.76
C VAL A 158 -2.49 3.74 -12.99
N THR A 159 -3.36 4.73 -12.79
CA THR A 159 -4.21 5.29 -13.85
C THR A 159 -3.39 5.79 -15.02
N ASP A 160 -2.38 6.62 -14.75
CA ASP A 160 -1.54 7.22 -15.78
C ASP A 160 -0.66 6.17 -16.49
N SER A 161 -0.09 5.23 -15.73
CA SER A 161 0.73 4.16 -16.28
C SER A 161 -0.07 3.25 -17.23
N VAL A 162 -1.30 2.90 -16.85
CA VAL A 162 -2.19 2.09 -17.71
C VAL A 162 -2.60 2.88 -18.95
N ALA A 163 -2.91 4.16 -18.82
CA ALA A 163 -3.25 5.00 -19.97
C ALA A 163 -2.08 5.17 -20.95
N GLU A 164 -0.85 5.24 -20.45
CA GLU A 164 0.36 5.30 -21.27
C GLU A 164 0.63 3.98 -21.98
N GLU A 165 0.47 2.86 -21.28
CA GLU A 165 0.63 1.51 -21.87
C GLU A 165 -0.37 1.30 -23.01
N VAL A 166 -1.64 1.67 -22.82
CA VAL A 166 -2.68 1.57 -23.86
C VAL A 166 -2.34 2.44 -25.06
N ARG A 167 -1.91 3.69 -24.86
CA ARG A 167 -1.50 4.60 -25.94
C ARG A 167 -0.32 4.05 -26.73
N SER A 168 0.70 3.55 -26.02
CA SER A 168 1.89 2.96 -26.64
C SER A 168 1.53 1.73 -27.48
N LYS A 169 0.67 0.85 -26.96
CA LYS A 169 0.20 -0.34 -27.69
C LYS A 169 -0.57 0.03 -28.97
N GLN A 170 -1.48 1.00 -28.88
CA GLN A 170 -2.23 1.50 -30.03
C GLN A 170 -1.30 2.10 -31.11
N ALA A 171 -0.27 2.85 -30.69
CA ALA A 171 0.70 3.43 -31.63
C ALA A 171 1.49 2.33 -32.36
N ILE A 172 1.90 1.27 -31.66
CA ILE A 172 2.58 0.12 -32.27
C ILE A 172 1.69 -0.62 -33.25
N GLU A 173 0.42 -0.87 -32.89
CA GLU A 173 -0.55 -1.53 -33.76
C GLU A 173 -0.81 -0.72 -35.05
N GLN A 174 -0.95 0.61 -34.92
CA GLN A 174 -1.12 1.53 -36.07
C GLN A 174 0.12 1.53 -36.97
N ALA A 175 1.33 1.59 -36.38
CA ALA A 175 2.57 1.56 -37.14
C ALA A 175 2.74 0.23 -37.89
N LEU A 176 2.39 -0.89 -37.25
CA LEU A 176 2.42 -2.21 -37.90
C LEU A 176 1.45 -2.29 -39.06
N ALA A 177 0.21 -1.86 -38.90
CA ALA A 177 -0.80 -1.86 -39.94
C ALA A 177 -0.38 -1.00 -41.15
N ALA A 178 0.20 0.19 -40.91
CA ALA A 178 0.73 1.05 -41.95
C ALA A 178 1.91 0.40 -42.73
N ALA A 179 2.82 -0.26 -42.01
CA ALA A 179 3.93 -0.97 -42.63
C ALA A 179 3.47 -2.16 -43.50
N GLU A 180 2.47 -2.91 -43.05
CA GLU A 180 1.87 -4.00 -43.83
C GLU A 180 1.18 -3.49 -45.10
N GLN A 181 0.45 -2.38 -45.04
CA GLN A 181 -0.17 -1.77 -46.20
C GLN A 181 0.87 -1.28 -47.22
N ALA A 182 1.94 -0.64 -46.74
CA ALA A 182 3.04 -0.18 -47.63
C ALA A 182 3.75 -1.35 -48.32
N ASN A 183 3.86 -2.50 -47.64
CA ASN A 183 4.51 -3.70 -48.18
C ASN A 183 3.62 -4.44 -49.21
N ARG A 184 2.29 -4.36 -49.09
CA ARG A 184 1.32 -4.94 -50.05
C ARG A 184 1.14 -4.09 -51.31
N ALA A 185 1.54 -2.81 -51.26
CA ALA A 185 1.44 -1.89 -52.39
C ALA A 185 2.67 -1.88 -53.31
N LYS A 186 3.69 -2.66 -52.97
CA LYS A 186 4.89 -2.95 -53.83
C LYS A 186 4.68 -4.26 -54.59
#